data_890dc667ed18f0738c58f0ffb0c1b17f
#
_entry.id   890dc667ed18f0738c58f0ffb0c1b17f
#
_cell.length_a   1.000
_cell.length_b   1.000
_cell.length_c   1.000
_cell.angle_alpha   90.00
_cell.angle_beta   90.00
_cell.angle_gamma   90.00
#
_symmetry.space_group_name_H-M   'P 1'
#
loop_
_entity.id
_entity.type
_entity.pdbx_description
1 polymer ?
#
loop_
_entity_poly.entity_id
_entity_poly.type
_entity_poly.pdbx_seq_one_letter_code
_entity_poly.pdbx_strand_id
1 'polypeptide(L)'
;RSGELISRLTADAELLRSVVGSSMSVALRSIVTVIGALAMLFVTSPKLAAWAMLGIPLAVLPIVVGSRRIQKVSRASQDRVADANALASEALGAVRTVQAHAREPYERQRYATAIATAVATARKRIGAQSIVTAVAMSLIFGAIILVLWSGAHDVIAGRMSAGSLGQFVLYALIGGGSVGALAEVWNELQRAAGGMGRINELLQENPQVTAPASPV
;
A
#
# COMPACT_ATOMS: atom_id res chain seq x y z
N ARG A 1 25.88 -12.53 -13.93
CA ARG A 1 24.75 -11.66 -14.37
C ARG A 1 23.61 -12.41 -15.04
N SER A 2 23.85 -13.58 -15.73
CA SER A 2 22.77 -14.39 -16.32
C SER A 2 21.77 -14.93 -15.27
N GLY A 3 22.26 -15.35 -14.11
CA GLY A 3 21.40 -15.86 -13.02
C GLY A 3 20.46 -14.78 -12.44
N GLU A 4 20.89 -13.52 -12.39
CA GLU A 4 20.03 -12.40 -11.96
C GLU A 4 18.92 -12.12 -12.98
N LEU A 5 19.21 -12.19 -14.27
CA LEU A 5 18.23 -12.02 -15.35
C LEU A 5 17.18 -13.16 -15.33
N ILE A 6 17.61 -14.40 -15.17
CA ILE A 6 16.70 -15.56 -15.08
C ILE A 6 15.81 -15.44 -13.85
N SER A 7 16.37 -15.09 -12.69
CA SER A 7 15.60 -14.91 -11.45
C SER A 7 14.56 -13.80 -11.58
N ARG A 8 14.90 -12.66 -12.18
CA ARG A 8 13.96 -11.56 -12.45
C ARG A 8 12.86 -11.96 -13.42
N LEU A 9 13.22 -12.59 -14.55
CA LEU A 9 12.25 -13.07 -15.53
C LEU A 9 11.26 -14.07 -14.91
N THR A 10 11.74 -15.01 -14.10
CA THR A 10 10.89 -16.00 -13.42
C THR A 10 9.93 -15.33 -12.43
N ALA A 11 10.43 -14.38 -11.62
CA ALA A 11 9.61 -13.66 -10.65
C ALA A 11 8.54 -12.79 -11.33
N ASP A 12 8.91 -12.06 -12.39
CA ASP A 12 7.99 -11.21 -13.13
C ASP A 12 6.95 -12.04 -13.94
N ALA A 13 7.34 -13.20 -14.48
CA ALA A 13 6.42 -14.13 -15.13
C ALA A 13 5.41 -14.76 -14.15
N GLU A 14 5.84 -15.10 -12.92
CA GLU A 14 4.94 -15.62 -11.89
C GLU A 14 3.94 -14.57 -11.42
N LEU A 15 4.34 -13.30 -11.33
CA LEU A 15 3.41 -12.18 -11.07
C LEU A 15 2.33 -12.07 -12.16
N LEU A 16 2.70 -12.17 -13.43
CA LEU A 16 1.75 -12.14 -14.54
C LEU A 16 0.79 -13.33 -14.49
N ARG A 17 1.30 -14.53 -14.20
CA ARG A 17 0.49 -15.73 -14.04
C ARG A 17 -0.50 -15.60 -12.89
N SER A 18 -0.09 -15.05 -11.75
CA SER A 18 -0.96 -14.79 -10.59
C SER A 18 -2.10 -13.84 -10.96
N VAL A 19 -1.79 -12.73 -11.65
CA VAL A 19 -2.79 -11.74 -12.07
C VAL A 19 -3.82 -12.36 -13.00
N VAL A 20 -3.40 -13.09 -14.01
CA VAL A 20 -4.32 -13.71 -15.00
C VAL A 20 -5.13 -14.84 -14.37
N GLY A 21 -4.49 -15.67 -13.52
CA GLY A 21 -5.12 -16.87 -12.96
C GLY A 21 -6.06 -16.58 -11.79
N SER A 22 -5.59 -15.89 -10.76
CA SER A 22 -6.33 -15.70 -9.51
C SER A 22 -6.97 -14.31 -9.39
N SER A 23 -6.22 -13.24 -9.68
CA SER A 23 -6.66 -11.88 -9.41
C SER A 23 -7.83 -11.46 -10.29
N MET A 24 -7.89 -11.91 -11.54
CA MET A 24 -9.02 -11.65 -12.44
C MET A 24 -10.32 -12.29 -11.91
N SER A 25 -10.25 -13.51 -11.42
CA SER A 25 -11.40 -14.20 -10.82
C SER A 25 -11.89 -13.50 -9.55
N VAL A 26 -10.95 -13.09 -8.68
CA VAL A 26 -11.27 -12.32 -7.48
C VAL A 26 -11.87 -10.97 -7.83
N ALA A 27 -11.32 -10.27 -8.84
CA ALA A 27 -11.84 -9.00 -9.31
C ALA A 27 -13.28 -9.11 -9.79
N LEU A 28 -13.57 -10.07 -10.69
CA LEU A 28 -14.90 -10.25 -11.25
C LEU A 28 -15.94 -10.55 -10.16
N ARG A 29 -15.61 -11.50 -9.26
CA ARG A 29 -16.48 -11.84 -8.13
C ARG A 29 -16.71 -10.61 -7.24
N SER A 30 -15.65 -9.87 -6.91
CA SER A 30 -15.75 -8.71 -6.03
C SER A 30 -16.53 -7.57 -6.66
N ILE A 31 -16.40 -7.33 -7.97
CA ILE A 31 -17.21 -6.34 -8.69
C ILE A 31 -18.72 -6.69 -8.60
N VAL A 32 -19.06 -7.93 -8.90
CA VAL A 32 -20.46 -8.42 -8.82
C VAL A 32 -20.98 -8.27 -7.39
N THR A 33 -20.17 -8.65 -6.40
CA THR A 33 -20.54 -8.55 -4.98
C THR A 33 -20.73 -7.10 -4.54
N VAL A 34 -19.86 -6.17 -4.95
CA VAL A 34 -19.98 -4.74 -4.63
C VAL A 34 -21.25 -4.16 -5.25
N ILE A 35 -21.52 -4.43 -6.53
CA ILE A 35 -22.72 -3.96 -7.21
C ILE A 35 -23.97 -4.51 -6.53
N GLY A 36 -24.00 -5.81 -6.25
CA GLY A 36 -25.13 -6.45 -5.55
C GLY A 36 -25.33 -5.90 -4.15
N ALA A 37 -24.26 -5.73 -3.36
CA ALA A 37 -24.32 -5.16 -2.02
C ALA A 37 -24.82 -3.70 -2.06
N LEU A 38 -24.33 -2.87 -2.96
CA LEU A 38 -24.80 -1.49 -3.14
C LEU A 38 -26.30 -1.45 -3.49
N ALA A 39 -26.72 -2.27 -4.46
CA ALA A 39 -28.15 -2.36 -4.83
C ALA A 39 -29.01 -2.74 -3.62
N MET A 40 -28.61 -3.76 -2.85
CA MET A 40 -29.33 -4.21 -1.68
C MET A 40 -29.32 -3.18 -0.54
N LEU A 41 -28.22 -2.43 -0.36
CA LEU A 41 -28.17 -1.32 0.61
C LEU A 41 -29.22 -0.24 0.27
N PHE A 42 -29.32 0.15 -1.01
CA PHE A 42 -30.31 1.14 -1.46
C PHE A 42 -31.73 0.61 -1.37
N VAL A 43 -31.98 -0.64 -1.70
CA VAL A 43 -33.31 -1.27 -1.58
C VAL A 43 -33.74 -1.35 -0.11
N THR A 44 -32.80 -1.67 0.79
CA THR A 44 -33.09 -1.83 2.23
C THR A 44 -33.37 -0.48 2.88
N SER A 45 -32.53 0.52 2.66
CA SER A 45 -32.73 1.89 3.19
C SER A 45 -31.89 2.90 2.41
N PRO A 46 -32.48 3.69 1.49
CA PRO A 46 -31.79 4.74 0.77
C PRO A 46 -31.13 5.78 1.68
N LYS A 47 -31.77 6.08 2.81
CA LYS A 47 -31.26 7.03 3.80
C LYS A 47 -29.96 6.55 4.45
N LEU A 48 -29.92 5.30 4.93
CA LEU A 48 -28.73 4.73 5.53
C LEU A 48 -27.63 4.50 4.49
N ALA A 49 -27.99 4.12 3.25
CA ALA A 49 -27.06 4.00 2.14
C ALA A 49 -26.38 5.35 1.81
N ALA A 50 -27.13 6.45 1.82
CA ALA A 50 -26.58 7.80 1.62
C ALA A 50 -25.59 8.16 2.72
N TRP A 51 -25.90 7.87 4.00
CA TRP A 51 -24.95 8.08 5.12
C TRP A 51 -23.68 7.23 4.96
N ALA A 52 -23.81 5.96 4.59
CA ALA A 52 -22.67 5.08 4.36
C ALA A 52 -21.80 5.58 3.18
N MET A 53 -22.40 5.99 2.08
CA MET A 53 -21.70 6.55 0.92
C MET A 53 -20.99 7.87 1.23
N LEU A 54 -21.56 8.72 2.08
CA LEU A 54 -20.91 9.97 2.53
C LEU A 54 -19.73 9.66 3.47
N GLY A 55 -19.84 8.63 4.29
CA GLY A 55 -18.77 8.19 5.21
C GLY A 55 -17.49 7.73 4.50
N ILE A 56 -17.61 7.09 3.33
CA ILE A 56 -16.46 6.59 2.58
C ILE A 56 -15.50 7.71 2.15
N PRO A 57 -15.92 8.74 1.39
CA PRO A 57 -15.02 9.82 0.99
C PRO A 57 -14.49 10.60 2.20
N LEU A 58 -15.30 10.77 3.24
CA LEU A 58 -14.87 11.44 4.47
C LEU A 58 -13.73 10.69 5.16
N ALA A 59 -13.77 9.35 5.19
CA ALA A 59 -12.71 8.52 5.76
C ALA A 59 -11.46 8.46 4.86
N VAL A 60 -11.62 8.50 3.53
CA VAL A 60 -10.51 8.46 2.57
C VAL A 60 -9.77 9.80 2.48
N LEU A 61 -10.48 10.91 2.68
CA LEU A 61 -9.91 12.26 2.56
C LEU A 61 -8.62 12.48 3.36
N PRO A 62 -8.53 12.16 4.67
CA PRO A 62 -7.30 12.34 5.44
C PRO A 62 -6.14 11.46 4.92
N ILE A 63 -6.43 10.28 4.37
CA ILE A 63 -5.44 9.40 3.77
C ILE A 63 -4.86 10.05 2.51
N VAL A 64 -5.70 10.55 1.62
CA VAL A 64 -5.28 11.19 0.36
C VAL A 64 -4.51 12.48 0.64
N VAL A 65 -5.02 13.33 1.53
CA VAL A 65 -4.36 14.59 1.89
C VAL A 65 -3.04 14.33 2.63
N GLY A 66 -3.03 13.37 3.56
CA GLY A 66 -1.85 12.99 4.34
C GLY A 66 -0.77 12.27 3.53
N SER A 67 -1.13 11.57 2.45
CA SER A 67 -0.22 10.71 1.69
C SER A 67 1.00 11.47 1.15
N ARG A 68 0.83 12.67 0.62
CA ARG A 68 1.94 13.50 0.10
C ARG A 68 2.93 13.88 1.20
N ARG A 69 2.43 14.24 2.39
CA ARG A 69 3.28 14.57 3.55
C ARG A 69 4.02 13.34 4.07
N ILE A 70 3.32 12.22 4.15
CA ILE A 70 3.91 10.93 4.56
C ILE A 70 5.00 10.51 3.58
N GLN A 71 4.76 10.59 2.27
CA GLN A 71 5.76 10.27 1.23
C GLN A 71 7.03 11.13 1.36
N LYS A 72 6.89 12.45 1.57
CA LYS A 72 8.04 13.35 1.75
C LYS A 72 8.88 12.97 2.97
N VAL A 73 8.23 12.73 4.12
CA VAL A 73 8.92 12.34 5.35
C VAL A 73 9.50 10.92 5.25
N SER A 74 8.83 10.03 4.51
CA SER A 74 9.32 8.67 4.26
C SER A 74 10.60 8.67 3.42
N ARG A 75 10.66 9.47 2.34
CA ARG A 75 11.89 9.64 1.54
C ARG A 75 13.02 10.18 2.40
N ALA A 76 12.80 11.24 3.15
CA ALA A 76 13.81 11.78 4.05
C ALA A 76 14.29 10.76 5.11
N SER A 77 13.41 9.87 5.58
CA SER A 77 13.79 8.78 6.49
C SER A 77 14.66 7.74 5.80
N GLN A 78 14.36 7.37 4.55
CA GLN A 78 15.16 6.43 3.75
C GLN A 78 16.54 7.00 3.45
N ASP A 79 16.62 8.28 3.08
CA ASP A 79 17.89 8.97 2.80
C ASP A 79 18.81 8.94 4.03
N ARG A 80 18.29 9.21 5.24
CA ARG A 80 19.07 9.15 6.49
C ARG A 80 19.56 7.76 6.85
N VAL A 81 18.78 6.72 6.55
CA VAL A 81 19.22 5.33 6.72
C VAL A 81 20.30 4.99 5.70
N ALA A 82 20.16 5.43 4.45
CA ALA A 82 21.18 5.24 3.42
C ALA A 82 22.50 5.93 3.78
N ASP A 83 22.45 7.18 4.29
CA ASP A 83 23.62 7.92 4.78
C ASP A 83 24.34 7.14 5.90
N ALA A 84 23.61 6.61 6.88
CA ALA A 84 24.18 5.83 7.96
C ALA A 84 24.82 4.53 7.46
N ASN A 85 24.17 3.83 6.52
CA ASN A 85 24.73 2.62 5.93
C ASN A 85 25.97 2.91 5.09
N ALA A 86 26.01 4.03 4.35
CA ALA A 86 27.20 4.46 3.61
C ALA A 86 28.40 4.70 4.55
N LEU A 87 28.16 5.41 5.68
CA LEU A 87 29.20 5.62 6.71
C LEU A 87 29.71 4.30 7.31
N ALA A 88 28.82 3.35 7.60
CA ALA A 88 29.24 2.03 8.09
C ALA A 88 30.08 1.29 7.05
N SER A 89 29.68 1.31 5.78
CA SER A 89 30.42 0.66 4.69
C SER A 89 31.78 1.29 4.47
N GLU A 90 31.88 2.63 4.53
CA GLU A 90 33.14 3.36 4.45
C GLU A 90 34.11 2.97 5.58
N ALA A 91 33.63 3.03 6.83
CA ALA A 91 34.47 2.70 8.01
C ALA A 91 34.92 1.24 8.01
N LEU A 92 34.04 0.30 7.64
CA LEU A 92 34.36 -1.12 7.55
C LEU A 92 35.28 -1.44 6.37
N GLY A 93 35.10 -0.78 5.22
CA GLY A 93 35.97 -0.92 4.06
C GLY A 93 37.40 -0.41 4.32
N ALA A 94 37.56 0.60 5.18
CA ALA A 94 38.82 1.18 5.58
C ALA A 94 39.27 0.77 6.98
N VAL A 95 38.78 -0.34 7.54
CA VAL A 95 38.97 -0.72 8.94
C VAL A 95 40.43 -0.79 9.37
N ARG A 96 41.32 -1.28 8.48
CA ARG A 96 42.78 -1.33 8.78
C ARG A 96 43.37 0.07 8.95
N THR A 97 42.94 1.03 8.15
CA THR A 97 43.37 2.43 8.25
C THR A 97 42.87 3.08 9.54
N VAL A 98 41.59 2.84 9.87
CA VAL A 98 40.98 3.32 11.12
C VAL A 98 41.75 2.82 12.33
N GLN A 99 42.09 1.54 12.34
CA GLN A 99 42.88 0.89 13.42
C GLN A 99 44.31 1.41 13.47
N ALA A 100 44.97 1.55 12.31
CA ALA A 100 46.35 2.08 12.24
C ALA A 100 46.48 3.50 12.80
N HIS A 101 45.41 4.29 12.77
CA HIS A 101 45.39 5.65 13.32
C HIS A 101 44.65 5.77 14.65
N ALA A 102 44.24 4.66 15.26
CA ALA A 102 43.48 4.61 16.52
C ALA A 102 42.23 5.52 16.50
N ARG A 103 41.50 5.55 15.38
CA ARG A 103 40.33 6.40 15.15
C ARG A 103 38.97 5.71 15.39
N GLU A 104 38.93 4.55 15.99
CA GLU A 104 37.70 3.81 16.28
C GLU A 104 36.71 4.61 17.14
N PRO A 105 37.11 5.39 18.18
CA PRO A 105 36.17 6.19 18.94
C PRO A 105 35.52 7.28 18.09
N TYR A 106 36.25 7.89 17.16
CA TYR A 106 35.77 8.91 16.25
C TYR A 106 34.73 8.34 15.29
N GLU A 107 35.04 7.25 14.60
CA GLU A 107 34.12 6.59 13.67
C GLU A 107 32.86 6.07 14.38
N ARG A 108 33.01 5.54 15.58
CA ARG A 108 31.87 5.13 16.41
C ARG A 108 30.95 6.32 16.74
N GLN A 109 31.52 7.45 17.12
CA GLN A 109 30.73 8.67 17.42
C GLN A 109 30.05 9.22 16.15
N ARG A 110 30.74 9.24 15.03
CA ARG A 110 30.22 9.67 13.72
C ARG A 110 29.02 8.82 13.32
N TYR A 111 29.14 7.49 13.42
CA TYR A 111 28.05 6.56 13.12
C TYR A 111 26.89 6.68 14.10
N ALA A 112 27.17 6.81 15.41
CA ALA A 112 26.12 7.00 16.42
C ALA A 112 25.29 8.24 16.17
N THR A 113 25.92 9.35 15.73
CA THR A 113 25.22 10.59 15.38
C THR A 113 24.33 10.41 14.13
N ALA A 114 24.83 9.71 13.10
CA ALA A 114 24.07 9.40 11.90
C ALA A 114 22.82 8.54 12.22
N ILE A 115 22.99 7.50 13.04
CA ILE A 115 21.89 6.64 13.51
C ILE A 115 20.88 7.44 14.36
N ALA A 116 21.34 8.28 15.27
CA ALA A 116 20.44 9.13 16.06
C ALA A 116 19.57 10.03 15.18
N THR A 117 20.17 10.60 14.12
CA THR A 117 19.46 11.42 13.14
C THR A 117 18.44 10.59 12.32
N ALA A 118 18.83 9.38 11.90
CA ALA A 118 17.94 8.46 11.19
C ALA A 118 16.74 8.06 12.06
N VAL A 119 16.98 7.72 13.35
CA VAL A 119 15.93 7.39 14.32
C VAL A 119 14.99 8.58 14.56
N ALA A 120 15.52 9.79 14.72
CA ALA A 120 14.71 10.99 14.92
C ALA A 120 13.80 11.27 13.71
N THR A 121 14.33 11.06 12.49
CA THR A 121 13.55 11.23 11.25
C THR A 121 12.50 10.12 11.09
N ALA A 122 12.85 8.88 11.44
CA ALA A 122 11.91 7.75 11.44
C ALA A 122 10.75 7.97 12.43
N ARG A 123 11.02 8.51 13.63
CA ARG A 123 9.97 8.87 14.60
C ARG A 123 8.99 9.91 14.04
N LYS A 124 9.48 10.93 13.33
CA LYS A 124 8.62 11.93 12.67
C LYS A 124 7.74 11.28 11.60
N ARG A 125 8.29 10.35 10.81
CA ARG A 125 7.54 9.59 9.81
C ARG A 125 6.44 8.77 10.46
N ILE A 126 6.79 7.98 11.49
CA ILE A 126 5.83 7.12 12.20
C ILE A 126 4.73 7.98 12.82
N GLY A 127 5.08 9.09 13.50
CA GLY A 127 4.10 10.00 14.08
C GLY A 127 3.13 10.58 13.05
N ALA A 128 3.62 11.04 11.91
CA ALA A 128 2.76 11.53 10.82
C ALA A 128 1.82 10.45 10.28
N GLN A 129 2.34 9.23 10.08
CA GLN A 129 1.54 8.09 9.62
C GLN A 129 0.49 7.68 10.65
N SER A 130 0.87 7.62 11.94
CA SER A 130 -0.04 7.25 13.04
C SER A 130 -1.21 8.24 13.17
N ILE A 131 -0.95 9.55 13.03
CA ILE A 131 -2.01 10.56 13.09
C ILE A 131 -3.00 10.36 11.94
N VAL A 132 -2.52 10.20 10.72
CA VAL A 132 -3.39 9.99 9.55
C VAL A 132 -4.22 8.71 9.71
N THR A 133 -3.59 7.63 10.16
CA THR A 133 -4.28 6.35 10.40
C THR A 133 -5.31 6.48 11.52
N ALA A 134 -4.96 7.14 12.65
CA ALA A 134 -5.89 7.34 13.76
C ALA A 134 -7.11 8.17 13.35
N VAL A 135 -6.91 9.26 12.59
CA VAL A 135 -8.01 10.10 12.08
C VAL A 135 -8.89 9.31 11.13
N ALA A 136 -8.31 8.56 10.18
CA ALA A 136 -9.06 7.73 9.23
C ALA A 136 -9.91 6.66 9.97
N MET A 137 -9.30 5.96 10.93
CA MET A 137 -10.00 4.96 11.75
C MET A 137 -11.13 5.58 12.57
N SER A 138 -10.88 6.74 13.20
CA SER A 138 -11.92 7.45 13.96
C SER A 138 -13.10 7.85 13.09
N LEU A 139 -12.84 8.28 11.85
CA LEU A 139 -13.91 8.62 10.89
C LEU A 139 -14.68 7.38 10.42
N ILE A 140 -13.99 6.26 10.18
CA ILE A 140 -14.65 4.99 9.82
C ILE A 140 -15.56 4.53 10.97
N PHE A 141 -15.04 4.46 12.19
CA PHE A 141 -15.87 4.05 13.35
C PHE A 141 -17.00 5.05 13.62
N GLY A 142 -16.73 6.36 13.49
CA GLY A 142 -17.75 7.38 13.61
C GLY A 142 -18.86 7.24 12.58
N ALA A 143 -18.53 6.94 11.33
CA ALA A 143 -19.51 6.67 10.28
C ALA A 143 -20.34 5.40 10.57
N ILE A 144 -19.71 4.33 11.05
CA ILE A 144 -20.42 3.11 11.46
C ILE A 144 -21.40 3.40 12.60
N ILE A 145 -20.96 4.11 13.64
CA ILE A 145 -21.80 4.47 14.78
C ILE A 145 -22.98 5.36 14.33
N LEU A 146 -22.72 6.33 13.46
CA LEU A 146 -23.76 7.22 12.92
C LEU A 146 -24.82 6.44 12.13
N VAL A 147 -24.40 5.51 11.29
CA VAL A 147 -25.32 4.65 10.52
C VAL A 147 -26.15 3.77 11.45
N LEU A 148 -25.52 3.12 12.44
CA LEU A 148 -26.21 2.29 13.41
C LEU A 148 -27.17 3.10 14.29
N TRP A 149 -26.74 4.26 14.76
CA TRP A 149 -27.59 5.16 15.55
C TRP A 149 -28.81 5.64 14.75
N SER A 150 -28.59 6.07 13.50
CA SER A 150 -29.67 6.50 12.60
C SER A 150 -30.63 5.34 12.30
N GLY A 151 -30.10 4.13 12.05
CA GLY A 151 -30.88 2.91 11.81
C GLY A 151 -31.69 2.48 13.04
N ALA A 152 -31.08 2.49 14.23
CA ALA A 152 -31.78 2.19 15.48
C ALA A 152 -32.92 3.18 15.75
N HIS A 153 -32.69 4.46 15.49
CA HIS A 153 -33.73 5.49 15.60
C HIS A 153 -34.90 5.23 14.64
N ASP A 154 -34.62 4.82 13.41
CA ASP A 154 -35.65 4.47 12.43
C ASP A 154 -36.42 3.19 12.83
N VAL A 155 -35.77 2.24 13.49
CA VAL A 155 -36.43 1.05 14.05
C VAL A 155 -37.39 1.44 15.20
N ILE A 156 -36.92 2.27 16.15
CA ILE A 156 -37.75 2.72 17.28
C ILE A 156 -38.95 3.53 16.77
N ALA A 157 -38.75 4.34 15.72
CA ALA A 157 -39.82 5.13 15.11
C ALA A 157 -40.76 4.32 14.19
N GLY A 158 -40.58 3.00 14.08
CA GLY A 158 -41.41 2.11 13.27
C GLY A 158 -41.24 2.26 11.76
N ARG A 159 -40.22 3.01 11.32
CA ARG A 159 -39.92 3.23 9.88
C ARG A 159 -39.13 2.09 9.23
N MET A 160 -38.50 1.24 10.05
CA MET A 160 -37.69 0.11 9.63
C MET A 160 -37.83 -1.03 10.61
N SER A 161 -37.74 -2.30 10.16
CA SER A 161 -37.70 -3.44 11.06
C SER A 161 -36.25 -3.66 11.59
N ALA A 162 -36.12 -4.29 12.75
CA ALA A 162 -34.80 -4.69 13.26
C ALA A 162 -34.09 -5.66 12.33
N GLY A 163 -34.84 -6.54 11.64
CA GLY A 163 -34.34 -7.46 10.63
C GLY A 163 -33.73 -6.71 9.41
N SER A 164 -34.40 -5.65 8.92
CA SER A 164 -33.88 -4.82 7.82
C SER A 164 -32.60 -4.10 8.20
N LEU A 165 -32.47 -3.63 9.45
CA LEU A 165 -31.22 -3.03 9.93
C LEU A 165 -30.08 -4.08 9.98
N GLY A 166 -30.38 -5.29 10.44
CA GLY A 166 -29.41 -6.40 10.43
C GLY A 166 -28.97 -6.77 9.02
N GLN A 167 -29.90 -6.83 8.05
CA GLN A 167 -29.59 -7.05 6.64
C GLN A 167 -28.72 -5.93 6.07
N PHE A 168 -29.03 -4.66 6.39
CA PHE A 168 -28.21 -3.52 5.96
C PHE A 168 -26.76 -3.66 6.43
N VAL A 169 -26.55 -3.98 7.71
CA VAL A 169 -25.20 -4.18 8.27
C VAL A 169 -24.48 -5.33 7.57
N LEU A 170 -25.16 -6.44 7.32
CA LEU A 170 -24.59 -7.59 6.62
C LEU A 170 -24.15 -7.24 5.19
N TYR A 171 -24.99 -6.54 4.42
CA TYR A 171 -24.62 -6.08 3.08
C TYR A 171 -23.49 -5.06 3.09
N ALA A 172 -23.46 -4.17 4.07
CA ALA A 172 -22.36 -3.22 4.24
C ALA A 172 -21.03 -3.93 4.53
N LEU A 173 -21.02 -4.98 5.36
CA LEU A 173 -19.81 -5.78 5.65
C LEU A 173 -19.34 -6.55 4.42
N ILE A 174 -20.25 -7.21 3.69
CA ILE A 174 -19.92 -7.96 2.48
C ILE A 174 -19.40 -7.03 1.40
N GLY A 175 -20.08 -5.91 1.16
CA GLY A 175 -19.67 -4.91 0.18
C GLY A 175 -18.31 -4.28 0.53
N GLY A 176 -18.13 -3.90 1.79
CA GLY A 176 -16.88 -3.32 2.28
C GLY A 176 -15.68 -4.27 2.16
N GLY A 177 -15.87 -5.55 2.50
CA GLY A 177 -14.86 -6.59 2.31
C GLY A 177 -14.49 -6.77 0.84
N SER A 178 -15.48 -6.73 -0.06
CA SER A 178 -15.25 -6.85 -1.52
C SER A 178 -14.53 -5.64 -2.10
N VAL A 179 -14.76 -4.43 -1.59
CA VAL A 179 -13.98 -3.22 -1.96
C VAL A 179 -12.52 -3.38 -1.53
N GLY A 180 -12.26 -3.94 -0.33
CA GLY A 180 -10.91 -4.27 0.13
C GLY A 180 -10.20 -5.25 -0.80
N ALA A 181 -10.88 -6.32 -1.22
CA ALA A 181 -10.35 -7.29 -2.18
C ALA A 181 -10.03 -6.64 -3.55
N LEU A 182 -10.87 -5.72 -4.04
CA LEU A 182 -10.58 -4.98 -5.28
C LEU A 182 -9.35 -4.07 -5.14
N ALA A 183 -9.13 -3.46 -3.99
CA ALA A 183 -7.93 -2.65 -3.74
C ALA A 183 -6.66 -3.51 -3.75
N GLU A 184 -6.73 -4.74 -3.23
CA GLU A 184 -5.62 -5.71 -3.28
C GLU A 184 -5.31 -6.13 -4.72
N VAL A 185 -6.33 -6.49 -5.51
CA VAL A 185 -6.18 -6.80 -6.95
C VAL A 185 -5.58 -5.61 -7.70
N TRP A 186 -5.99 -4.39 -7.42
CA TRP A 186 -5.42 -3.18 -8.02
C TRP A 186 -3.93 -3.03 -7.73
N ASN A 187 -3.52 -3.27 -6.48
CA ASN A 187 -2.11 -3.24 -6.10
C ASN A 187 -1.30 -4.33 -6.80
N GLU A 188 -1.88 -5.52 -6.98
CA GLU A 188 -1.24 -6.63 -7.69
C GLU A 188 -1.09 -6.34 -9.19
N LEU A 189 -2.11 -5.78 -9.82
CA LEU A 189 -2.06 -5.28 -11.20
C LEU A 189 -0.96 -4.23 -11.40
N GLN A 190 -0.82 -3.29 -10.48
CA GLN A 190 0.24 -2.29 -10.55
C GLN A 190 1.64 -2.89 -10.43
N ARG A 191 1.82 -3.88 -9.57
CA ARG A 191 3.11 -4.62 -9.47
C ARG A 191 3.41 -5.38 -10.76
N ALA A 192 2.42 -6.07 -11.32
CA ALA A 192 2.57 -6.80 -12.58
C ALA A 192 2.85 -5.88 -13.78
N ALA A 193 2.19 -4.71 -13.84
CA ALA A 193 2.48 -3.71 -14.87
C ALA A 193 3.92 -3.19 -14.79
N GLY A 194 4.46 -3.00 -13.58
CA GLY A 194 5.87 -2.68 -13.37
C GLY A 194 6.82 -3.78 -13.83
N GLY A 195 6.46 -5.06 -13.59
CA GLY A 195 7.21 -6.23 -14.08
C GLY A 195 7.19 -6.32 -15.60
N MET A 196 6.01 -6.12 -16.21
CA MET A 196 5.88 -6.11 -17.68
C MET A 196 6.74 -5.02 -18.35
N GLY A 197 6.81 -3.82 -17.74
CA GLY A 197 7.70 -2.75 -18.22
C GLY A 197 9.15 -3.21 -18.31
N ARG A 198 9.67 -3.87 -17.26
CA ARG A 198 11.04 -4.41 -17.22
C ARG A 198 11.28 -5.52 -18.24
N ILE A 199 10.30 -6.41 -18.44
CA ILE A 199 10.38 -7.45 -19.48
C ILE A 199 10.43 -6.81 -20.87
N ASN A 200 9.60 -5.80 -21.12
CA ASN A 200 9.56 -5.10 -22.40
C ASN A 200 10.88 -4.35 -22.68
N GLU A 201 11.49 -3.74 -21.67
CA GLU A 201 12.83 -3.12 -21.81
C GLU A 201 13.89 -4.16 -22.24
N LEU A 202 13.86 -5.36 -21.61
CA LEU A 202 14.78 -6.45 -21.97
C LEU A 202 14.56 -6.96 -23.40
N LEU A 203 13.32 -7.03 -23.86
CA LEU A 203 12.99 -7.45 -25.22
C LEU A 203 13.39 -6.42 -26.28
N GLN A 204 13.49 -5.15 -25.92
CA GLN A 204 13.92 -4.07 -26.82
C GLN A 204 15.44 -3.84 -26.80
N GLU A 205 16.18 -4.52 -25.93
CA GLU A 205 17.63 -4.39 -25.86
C GLU A 205 18.26 -5.04 -27.10
N ASN A 206 19.00 -4.24 -27.86
CA ASN A 206 19.70 -4.71 -29.05
C ASN A 206 20.89 -5.58 -28.65
N PRO A 207 21.08 -6.76 -29.24
CA PRO A 207 22.22 -7.61 -28.96
C PRO A 207 23.52 -6.89 -29.33
N GLN A 208 24.46 -6.82 -28.36
CA GLN A 208 25.78 -6.18 -28.57
C GLN A 208 26.66 -6.96 -29.55
N VAL A 209 26.34 -8.23 -29.77
CA VAL A 209 27.02 -9.10 -30.72
C VAL A 209 26.07 -9.42 -31.86
N THR A 210 26.27 -8.84 -33.01
CA THR A 210 25.53 -9.14 -34.24
C THR A 210 26.36 -10.05 -35.12
N ALA A 211 25.72 -11.03 -35.78
CA ALA A 211 26.40 -11.86 -36.78
C ALA A 211 26.90 -10.97 -37.95
N PRO A 212 28.08 -11.23 -38.50
CA PRO A 212 28.53 -10.52 -39.67
C PRO A 212 27.57 -10.70 -40.84
N ALA A 213 27.42 -9.69 -41.68
CA ALA A 213 26.51 -9.70 -42.82
C ALA A 213 26.76 -10.82 -43.85
N SER A 214 27.95 -11.42 -43.82
CA SER A 214 28.34 -12.58 -44.62
C SER A 214 29.14 -13.54 -43.75
N PRO A 215 28.50 -14.59 -43.19
CA PRO A 215 29.25 -15.64 -42.50
C PRO A 215 30.13 -16.38 -43.50
N VAL A 216 31.41 -16.62 -43.12
CA VAL A 216 32.37 -17.42 -43.89
C VAL A 216 32.00 -18.90 -43.77
#